data_7c2e6087c4ebba9fe3164428fbd88714
#
_entry.id   7c2e6087c4ebba9fe3164428fbd88714
#
_cell.length_a   1.000
_cell.length_b   1.000
_cell.length_c   1.000
_cell.angle_alpha   90.00
_cell.angle_beta   90.00
_cell.angle_gamma   90.00
#
_symmetry.space_group_name_H-M   'P 1'
#
loop_
_entity.id
_entity.type
_entity.pdbx_description
1 polymer ?
#
loop_
_entity_poly.entity_id
_entity_poly.type
_entity_poly.pdbx_seq_one_letter_code
_entity_poly.pdbx_strand_id
1 'polypeptide(L)'
;MTMIALLPGDGVGPEVTRQARIALAAIAQKYGHDFRFIKAAIGGDAIDSFGVPLPDATLELCRNADAILLGAVGGPKWEDIPVALRPEQGLLALRRELGLFANIRPVRAPEIPWPLSPIKPEVLAGTDIVFVRELTGGIYFGEKKLEPVAGCANGGERATDSATYTTEEITAVVRVAARIALERRGLLTSVDKANVLETSRLWRKVATAVIRNEYPELQLEHLHVDSFSIDVIPQPSAFDEVV
;
A
#
# COMPACT_ATOMS: atom_id res chain seq x y z
N MET A 1 14.77 12.18 20.95
CA MET A 1 15.51 11.45 19.89
C MET A 1 14.55 10.49 19.24
N THR A 2 14.35 10.60 17.92
CA THR A 2 13.48 9.73 17.13
C THR A 2 14.34 8.79 16.29
N MET A 3 14.19 7.49 16.46
CA MET A 3 14.94 6.48 15.71
C MET A 3 14.23 6.14 14.40
N ILE A 4 14.92 6.31 13.28
CA ILE A 4 14.40 6.01 11.94
C ILE A 4 15.21 4.86 11.33
N ALA A 5 14.58 3.72 11.09
CA ALA A 5 15.19 2.63 10.35
C ALA A 5 15.24 2.99 8.85
N LEU A 6 16.42 2.96 8.25
CA LEU A 6 16.61 3.17 6.82
C LEU A 6 16.73 1.81 6.12
N LEU A 7 15.80 1.52 5.25
CA LEU A 7 15.76 0.31 4.42
C LEU A 7 15.89 0.71 2.95
N PRO A 8 17.09 0.94 2.43
CA PRO A 8 17.27 1.40 1.05
C PRO A 8 16.70 0.40 0.02
N GLY A 9 16.91 -0.89 0.27
CA GLY A 9 16.50 -1.96 -0.64
C GLY A 9 17.30 -1.96 -1.93
N ASP A 10 16.63 -2.11 -3.09
CA ASP A 10 17.18 -2.47 -4.38
C ASP A 10 17.10 -1.35 -5.42
N GLY A 11 17.81 -1.51 -6.52
CA GLY A 11 17.70 -0.67 -7.70
C GLY A 11 17.90 0.82 -7.38
N VAL A 12 16.89 1.63 -7.61
CA VAL A 12 16.88 3.08 -7.33
C VAL A 12 16.74 3.40 -5.82
N GLY A 13 16.39 2.42 -5.00
CA GLY A 13 16.12 2.58 -3.58
C GLY A 13 17.23 3.27 -2.78
N PRO A 14 18.51 2.87 -2.89
CA PRO A 14 19.62 3.55 -2.21
C PRO A 14 19.77 5.03 -2.59
N GLU A 15 19.49 5.38 -3.84
CA GLU A 15 19.57 6.76 -4.33
C GLU A 15 18.47 7.63 -3.72
N VAL A 16 17.21 7.18 -3.81
CA VAL A 16 16.07 7.96 -3.31
C VAL A 16 16.05 8.08 -1.79
N THR A 17 16.42 7.01 -1.05
CA THR A 17 16.55 7.06 0.41
C THR A 17 17.66 7.98 0.88
N ARG A 18 18.76 8.08 0.14
CA ARG A 18 19.81 9.05 0.44
C ARG A 18 19.28 10.48 0.35
N GLN A 19 18.51 10.82 -0.69
CA GLN A 19 17.93 12.16 -0.85
C GLN A 19 16.88 12.44 0.24
N ALA A 20 16.00 11.48 0.55
CA ALA A 20 15.04 11.62 1.63
C ALA A 20 15.72 11.84 3.00
N ARG A 21 16.83 11.12 3.29
CA ARG A 21 17.61 11.33 4.50
C ARG A 21 18.22 12.74 4.57
N ILE A 22 18.72 13.28 3.44
CA ILE A 22 19.24 14.65 3.38
C ILE A 22 18.15 15.66 3.70
N ALA A 23 16.95 15.50 3.11
CA ALA A 23 15.81 16.37 3.40
C ALA A 23 15.39 16.31 4.88
N LEU A 24 15.31 15.10 5.45
CA LEU A 24 14.99 14.92 6.88
C LEU A 24 16.06 15.54 7.79
N ALA A 25 17.35 15.44 7.44
CA ALA A 25 18.41 16.08 8.21
C ALA A 25 18.32 17.60 8.16
N ALA A 26 17.97 18.19 7.02
CA ALA A 26 17.75 19.64 6.90
C ALA A 26 16.53 20.11 7.72
N ILE A 27 15.44 19.32 7.73
CA ILE A 27 14.27 19.57 8.57
C ILE A 27 14.65 19.50 10.06
N ALA A 28 15.40 18.46 10.44
CA ALA A 28 15.88 18.29 11.82
C ALA A 28 16.67 19.51 12.29
N GLN A 29 17.59 19.97 11.47
CA GLN A 29 18.39 21.18 11.77
C GLN A 29 17.50 22.44 11.88
N LYS A 30 16.55 22.62 10.94
CA LYS A 30 15.70 23.81 10.90
C LYS A 30 14.73 23.89 12.06
N TYR A 31 14.16 22.77 12.49
CA TYR A 31 13.09 22.72 13.48
C TYR A 31 13.49 22.10 14.83
N GLY A 32 14.80 21.80 15.03
CA GLY A 32 15.33 21.28 16.28
C GLY A 32 14.94 19.83 16.59
N HIS A 33 14.68 19.02 15.56
CA HIS A 33 14.43 17.59 15.76
C HIS A 33 15.74 16.82 15.95
N ASP A 34 15.68 15.76 16.75
CA ASP A 34 16.80 14.84 16.97
C ASP A 34 16.46 13.48 16.31
N PHE A 35 16.91 13.28 15.05
CA PHE A 35 16.71 12.06 14.28
C PHE A 35 17.97 11.20 14.27
N ARG A 36 17.85 9.96 14.68
CA ARG A 36 18.88 8.92 14.59
C ARG A 36 18.53 7.95 13.47
N PHE A 37 19.33 7.89 12.41
CA PHE A 37 19.14 6.99 11.27
C PHE A 37 19.99 5.72 11.43
N ILE A 38 19.36 4.54 11.32
CA ILE A 38 20.05 3.25 11.36
C ILE A 38 19.70 2.49 10.09
N LYS A 39 20.72 2.15 9.28
CA LYS A 39 20.55 1.41 8.02
C LYS A 39 20.48 -0.09 8.26
N ALA A 40 19.58 -0.79 7.53
CA ALA A 40 19.52 -2.24 7.44
C ALA A 40 19.16 -2.69 6.02
N ALA A 41 19.50 -3.94 5.70
CA ALA A 41 19.23 -4.55 4.40
C ALA A 41 17.82 -5.13 4.32
N ILE A 42 17.19 -5.03 3.16
CA ILE A 42 15.90 -5.66 2.82
C ILE A 42 15.88 -5.95 1.32
N GLY A 43 15.07 -6.92 0.89
CA GLY A 43 14.87 -7.23 -0.51
C GLY A 43 16.05 -7.99 -1.12
N GLY A 44 16.42 -7.64 -2.34
CA GLY A 44 17.51 -8.28 -3.07
C GLY A 44 18.90 -8.04 -2.46
N ASP A 45 19.15 -6.85 -1.91
CA ASP A 45 20.38 -6.53 -1.16
C ASP A 45 20.53 -7.48 0.05
N ALA A 46 19.43 -7.77 0.73
CA ALA A 46 19.41 -8.72 1.85
C ALA A 46 19.60 -10.19 1.37
N ILE A 47 19.01 -10.57 0.25
CA ILE A 47 19.21 -11.90 -0.34
C ILE A 47 20.68 -12.12 -0.70
N ASP A 48 21.30 -11.15 -1.36
CA ASP A 48 22.71 -11.23 -1.76
C ASP A 48 23.67 -11.29 -0.56
N SER A 49 23.32 -10.61 0.54
CA SER A 49 24.19 -10.52 1.71
C SER A 49 23.95 -11.60 2.76
N PHE A 50 22.69 -12.06 2.90
CA PHE A 50 22.24 -12.92 4.00
C PHE A 50 21.43 -14.15 3.56
N GLY A 51 21.12 -14.28 2.26
CA GLY A 51 20.35 -15.40 1.71
C GLY A 51 18.84 -15.33 1.96
N VAL A 52 18.33 -14.26 2.58
CA VAL A 52 16.90 -14.08 2.91
C VAL A 52 16.47 -12.64 2.59
N PRO A 53 15.20 -12.42 2.14
CA PRO A 53 14.75 -11.09 1.74
C PRO A 53 14.46 -10.14 2.91
N LEU A 54 14.32 -10.66 4.14
CA LEU A 54 14.15 -9.89 5.39
C LEU A 54 14.92 -10.60 6.52
N PRO A 55 16.13 -10.16 6.85
CA PRO A 55 16.87 -10.69 8.00
C PRO A 55 16.18 -10.37 9.33
N ASP A 56 16.28 -11.29 10.31
CA ASP A 56 15.70 -11.09 11.64
C ASP A 56 16.23 -9.82 12.33
N ALA A 57 17.50 -9.50 12.17
CA ALA A 57 18.08 -8.26 12.68
C ALA A 57 17.44 -7.00 12.09
N THR A 58 17.06 -7.03 10.80
CA THR A 58 16.32 -5.93 10.15
C THR A 58 14.92 -5.81 10.74
N LEU A 59 14.21 -6.93 10.90
CA LEU A 59 12.88 -6.93 11.50
C LEU A 59 12.91 -6.40 12.94
N GLU A 60 13.87 -6.84 13.74
CA GLU A 60 14.03 -6.38 15.12
C GLU A 60 14.36 -4.87 15.20
N LEU A 61 15.22 -4.37 14.32
CA LEU A 61 15.45 -2.94 14.18
C LEU A 61 14.15 -2.19 13.88
N CYS A 62 13.35 -2.70 12.95
CA CYS A 62 12.08 -2.07 12.55
C CYS A 62 11.04 -2.07 13.67
N ARG A 63 10.98 -3.12 14.50
CA ARG A 63 10.09 -3.19 15.68
C ARG A 63 10.44 -2.14 16.74
N ASN A 64 11.71 -1.81 16.85
CA ASN A 64 12.20 -0.85 17.86
C ASN A 64 12.32 0.58 17.31
N ALA A 65 12.12 0.81 16.02
CA ALA A 65 12.18 2.13 15.42
C ALA A 65 10.85 2.89 15.56
N ASP A 66 10.94 4.21 15.73
CA ASP A 66 9.76 5.09 15.74
C ASP A 66 9.17 5.25 14.33
N ALA A 67 10.00 5.13 13.30
CA ALA A 67 9.59 5.17 11.89
C ALA A 67 10.53 4.35 10.99
N ILE A 68 10.03 3.95 9.84
CA ILE A 68 10.79 3.22 8.82
C ILE A 68 10.74 4.02 7.52
N LEU A 69 11.90 4.31 6.96
CA LEU A 69 12.04 4.88 5.62
C LEU A 69 12.50 3.80 4.67
N LEU A 70 11.59 3.32 3.82
CA LEU A 70 11.83 2.30 2.81
C LEU A 70 12.06 2.94 1.45
N GLY A 71 13.08 2.46 0.72
CA GLY A 71 13.34 2.87 -0.65
C GLY A 71 12.53 2.07 -1.67
N ALA A 72 13.16 1.12 -2.33
CA ALA A 72 12.54 0.24 -3.31
C ALA A 72 12.97 -1.21 -3.11
N VAL A 73 12.12 -2.17 -3.48
CA VAL A 73 12.39 -3.59 -3.35
C VAL A 73 12.06 -4.28 -4.67
N GLY A 74 12.95 -5.18 -5.10
CA GLY A 74 12.79 -5.95 -6.33
C GLY A 74 13.68 -5.48 -7.47
N GLY A 75 13.75 -6.31 -8.49
CA GLY A 75 14.50 -6.04 -9.71
C GLY A 75 14.76 -7.31 -10.54
N PRO A 76 15.14 -7.14 -11.82
CA PRO A 76 15.28 -8.28 -12.76
C PRO A 76 16.24 -9.37 -12.30
N LYS A 77 17.26 -9.00 -11.52
CA LYS A 77 18.28 -9.93 -11.01
C LYS A 77 17.71 -11.12 -10.25
N TRP A 78 16.56 -10.97 -9.61
CA TRP A 78 15.95 -11.99 -8.72
C TRP A 78 14.65 -12.60 -9.29
N GLU A 79 14.37 -12.43 -10.59
CA GLU A 79 13.15 -12.98 -11.21
C GLU A 79 13.18 -14.52 -11.31
N ASP A 80 14.35 -15.12 -11.48
CA ASP A 80 14.52 -16.57 -11.68
C ASP A 80 14.66 -17.37 -10.37
N ILE A 81 14.67 -16.72 -9.21
CA ILE A 81 14.73 -17.44 -7.93
C ILE A 81 13.34 -17.89 -7.46
N PRO A 82 13.25 -18.92 -6.58
CA PRO A 82 11.97 -19.36 -6.03
C PRO A 82 11.13 -18.22 -5.48
N VAL A 83 9.83 -18.21 -5.78
CA VAL A 83 8.89 -17.13 -5.39
C VAL A 83 8.96 -16.81 -3.89
N ALA A 84 9.12 -17.81 -3.04
CA ALA A 84 9.23 -17.67 -1.58
C ALA A 84 10.47 -16.89 -1.12
N LEU A 85 11.50 -16.77 -1.97
CA LEU A 85 12.75 -16.07 -1.68
C LEU A 85 12.85 -14.72 -2.41
N ARG A 86 11.90 -14.36 -3.26
CA ARG A 86 11.96 -13.10 -4.01
C ARG A 86 11.97 -11.88 -3.10
N PRO A 87 12.59 -10.77 -3.53
CA PRO A 87 12.69 -9.55 -2.74
C PRO A 87 11.36 -9.05 -2.17
N GLU A 88 10.27 -9.17 -2.94
CA GLU A 88 8.92 -8.75 -2.56
C GLU A 88 8.41 -9.47 -1.30
N GLN A 89 8.86 -10.71 -1.05
CA GLN A 89 8.50 -11.45 0.15
C GLN A 89 9.01 -10.77 1.42
N GLY A 90 10.15 -10.08 1.34
CA GLY A 90 10.68 -9.27 2.44
C GLY A 90 9.74 -8.14 2.83
N LEU A 91 9.20 -7.43 1.84
CA LEU A 91 8.23 -6.36 2.06
C LEU A 91 6.89 -6.88 2.60
N LEU A 92 6.39 -7.99 2.06
CA LEU A 92 5.15 -8.62 2.54
C LEU A 92 5.30 -9.12 3.98
N ALA A 93 6.44 -9.76 4.30
CA ALA A 93 6.76 -10.19 5.66
C ALA A 93 6.84 -9.00 6.61
N LEU A 94 7.54 -7.92 6.25
CA LEU A 94 7.65 -6.72 7.06
C LEU A 94 6.27 -6.12 7.39
N ARG A 95 5.39 -6.01 6.39
CA ARG A 95 4.01 -5.50 6.57
C ARG A 95 3.22 -6.35 7.55
N ARG A 96 3.28 -7.67 7.41
CA ARG A 96 2.58 -8.62 8.30
C ARG A 96 3.10 -8.55 9.73
N GLU A 97 4.42 -8.62 9.90
CA GLU A 97 5.07 -8.68 11.22
C GLU A 97 4.90 -7.39 12.03
N LEU A 98 4.71 -6.26 11.35
CA LEU A 98 4.49 -4.95 11.99
C LEU A 98 3.01 -4.54 11.99
N GLY A 99 2.10 -5.35 11.46
CA GLY A 99 0.67 -5.03 11.40
C GLY A 99 0.36 -3.78 10.57
N LEU A 100 1.09 -3.56 9.46
CA LEU A 100 0.89 -2.39 8.60
C LEU A 100 -0.29 -2.62 7.66
N PHE A 101 -1.48 -2.24 8.09
CA PHE A 101 -2.73 -2.57 7.42
C PHE A 101 -3.23 -1.49 6.44
N ALA A 102 -2.87 -0.22 6.64
CA ALA A 102 -3.36 0.88 5.80
C ALA A 102 -2.22 1.54 5.01
N ASN A 103 -2.35 1.57 3.68
CA ASN A 103 -1.42 2.25 2.79
C ASN A 103 -2.04 3.55 2.29
N ILE A 104 -1.53 4.69 2.76
CA ILE A 104 -2.03 6.03 2.44
C ILE A 104 -1.28 6.57 1.23
N ARG A 105 -2.00 6.92 0.16
CA ARG A 105 -1.45 7.38 -1.11
C ARG A 105 -2.09 8.69 -1.56
N PRO A 106 -1.52 9.86 -1.21
CA PRO A 106 -2.01 11.14 -1.71
C PRO A 106 -1.61 11.34 -3.18
N VAL A 107 -2.54 11.90 -3.96
CA VAL A 107 -2.34 12.30 -5.36
C VAL A 107 -2.80 13.74 -5.52
N ARG A 108 -1.87 14.66 -5.78
CA ARG A 108 -2.14 16.08 -5.96
C ARG A 108 -1.64 16.59 -7.30
N ALA A 109 -2.52 17.23 -8.05
CA ALA A 109 -2.18 17.75 -9.38
C ALA A 109 -1.08 18.81 -9.37
N PRO A 110 -1.01 19.76 -8.43
CA PRO A 110 0.04 20.77 -8.39
C PRO A 110 1.45 20.18 -8.20
N GLU A 111 1.55 18.96 -7.68
CA GLU A 111 2.81 18.27 -7.42
C GLU A 111 3.29 17.46 -8.63
N ILE A 112 2.45 17.33 -9.67
CA ILE A 112 2.78 16.60 -10.89
C ILE A 112 3.34 17.62 -11.92
N PRO A 113 4.60 17.47 -12.37
CA PRO A 113 5.12 18.32 -13.46
C PRO A 113 4.31 18.10 -14.72
N TRP A 114 3.62 19.13 -15.21
CA TRP A 114 2.74 19.09 -16.36
C TRP A 114 3.32 18.40 -17.61
N PRO A 115 4.61 18.60 -17.97
CA PRO A 115 5.17 17.95 -19.15
C PRO A 115 5.26 16.44 -19.05
N LEU A 116 5.17 15.87 -17.84
CA LEU A 116 5.28 14.43 -17.59
C LEU A 116 3.94 13.72 -17.49
N SER A 117 2.82 14.46 -17.42
CA SER A 117 1.49 13.86 -17.35
C SER A 117 0.93 13.60 -18.74
N PRO A 118 0.40 12.40 -19.03
CA PRO A 118 -0.35 12.11 -20.24
C PRO A 118 -1.78 12.67 -20.19
N ILE A 119 -2.24 13.13 -19.01
CA ILE A 119 -3.58 13.69 -18.80
C ILE A 119 -3.52 15.20 -19.02
N LYS A 120 -4.53 15.75 -19.69
CA LYS A 120 -4.61 17.19 -19.97
C LYS A 120 -4.65 18.02 -18.69
N PRO A 121 -3.99 19.20 -18.65
CA PRO A 121 -3.94 20.08 -17.48
C PRO A 121 -5.32 20.44 -16.92
N GLU A 122 -6.28 20.74 -17.79
CA GLU A 122 -7.65 21.11 -17.40
C GLU A 122 -8.40 19.98 -16.70
N VAL A 123 -8.10 18.72 -17.02
CA VAL A 123 -8.68 17.53 -16.37
C VAL A 123 -8.09 17.33 -14.98
N LEU A 124 -6.78 17.57 -14.83
CA LEU A 124 -6.08 17.43 -13.55
C LEU A 124 -6.31 18.59 -12.59
N ALA A 125 -6.78 19.73 -13.09
CA ALA A 125 -6.97 20.94 -12.27
C ALA A 125 -7.86 20.66 -11.05
N GLY A 126 -7.36 21.02 -9.85
CA GLY A 126 -8.07 20.80 -8.58
C GLY A 126 -8.05 19.36 -8.06
N THR A 127 -7.30 18.45 -8.69
CA THR A 127 -7.14 17.08 -8.17
C THR A 127 -6.37 17.09 -6.86
N ASP A 128 -6.99 16.57 -5.81
CA ASP A 128 -6.39 16.29 -4.50
C ASP A 128 -7.14 15.09 -3.91
N ILE A 129 -6.64 13.88 -4.15
CA ILE A 129 -7.25 12.62 -3.74
C ILE A 129 -6.30 11.92 -2.77
N VAL A 130 -6.84 11.28 -1.74
CA VAL A 130 -6.09 10.33 -0.92
C VAL A 130 -6.69 8.94 -1.08
N PHE A 131 -5.87 7.97 -1.46
CA PHE A 131 -6.25 6.57 -1.47
C PHE A 131 -5.79 5.90 -0.19
N VAL A 132 -6.68 5.23 0.51
CA VAL A 132 -6.35 4.35 1.63
C VAL A 132 -6.59 2.90 1.20
N ARG A 133 -5.50 2.17 1.00
CA ARG A 133 -5.54 0.78 0.56
C ARG A 133 -5.33 -0.15 1.75
N GLU A 134 -6.21 -1.14 1.89
CA GLU A 134 -6.03 -2.24 2.82
C GLU A 134 -4.85 -3.15 2.37
N LEU A 135 -3.98 -3.55 3.32
CA LEU A 135 -2.73 -4.25 3.03
C LEU A 135 -2.56 -5.61 3.73
N THR A 136 -3.48 -6.06 4.57
CA THR A 136 -3.30 -7.26 5.39
C THR A 136 -4.16 -8.44 4.97
N GLY A 137 -5.23 -8.19 4.24
CA GLY A 137 -6.12 -9.19 3.67
C GLY A 137 -5.98 -9.38 2.15
N GLY A 138 -7.01 -10.00 1.57
CA GLY A 138 -7.15 -10.18 0.14
C GLY A 138 -6.24 -11.23 -0.48
N ILE A 139 -6.04 -11.11 -1.79
CA ILE A 139 -5.31 -12.11 -2.60
C ILE A 139 -3.81 -12.19 -2.30
N TYR A 140 -3.21 -11.16 -1.68
CA TYR A 140 -1.77 -11.17 -1.38
C TYR A 140 -1.40 -12.15 -0.27
N PHE A 141 -2.30 -12.34 0.70
CA PHE A 141 -2.08 -13.19 1.88
C PHE A 141 -2.96 -14.44 1.92
N GLY A 142 -3.91 -14.54 0.99
CA GLY A 142 -4.77 -15.72 0.83
C GLY A 142 -3.99 -16.97 0.39
N GLU A 143 -4.62 -18.10 0.55
CA GLU A 143 -4.08 -19.38 0.10
C GLU A 143 -3.83 -19.36 -1.42
N LYS A 144 -2.68 -19.88 -1.83
CA LYS A 144 -2.28 -20.02 -3.24
C LYS A 144 -1.99 -21.47 -3.53
N LYS A 145 -2.56 -21.99 -4.63
CA LYS A 145 -2.41 -23.38 -5.01
C LYS A 145 -2.22 -23.51 -6.52
N LEU A 146 -1.23 -24.29 -6.91
CA LEU A 146 -1.06 -24.77 -8.28
C LEU A 146 -1.07 -26.28 -8.24
N GLU A 147 -1.98 -26.89 -8.96
CA GLU A 147 -2.16 -28.35 -8.95
C GLU A 147 -2.41 -28.91 -10.36
N PRO A 148 -1.93 -30.11 -10.66
CA PRO A 148 -2.22 -30.76 -11.93
C PRO A 148 -3.72 -31.11 -12.01
N VAL A 149 -4.29 -30.99 -13.22
CA VAL A 149 -5.67 -31.40 -13.51
C VAL A 149 -5.68 -32.74 -14.23
N ALA A 150 -6.31 -33.73 -13.62
CA ALA A 150 -6.47 -35.03 -14.21
C ALA A 150 -7.35 -34.96 -15.50
N GLY A 151 -6.95 -35.73 -16.53
CA GLY A 151 -7.72 -35.84 -17.79
C GLY A 151 -7.42 -34.78 -18.85
N CYS A 152 -6.48 -33.85 -18.63
CA CYS A 152 -5.97 -32.97 -19.67
C CYS A 152 -4.94 -33.70 -20.55
N ALA A 153 -5.15 -33.73 -21.86
CA ALA A 153 -4.34 -34.48 -22.82
C ALA A 153 -2.84 -34.10 -22.85
N ASN A 154 -2.46 -32.92 -22.36
CA ASN A 154 -1.09 -32.38 -22.35
C ASN A 154 -0.60 -31.91 -20.97
N GLY A 155 -1.13 -32.48 -19.87
CA GLY A 155 -0.74 -32.09 -18.52
C GLY A 155 -1.24 -30.68 -18.16
N GLY A 156 -2.56 -30.49 -17.96
CA GLY A 156 -3.12 -29.23 -17.55
C GLY A 156 -2.89 -28.93 -16.07
N GLU A 157 -2.82 -27.67 -15.71
CA GLU A 157 -2.69 -27.19 -14.34
C GLU A 157 -3.85 -26.26 -13.98
N ARG A 158 -4.22 -26.26 -12.70
CA ARG A 158 -5.18 -25.31 -12.12
C ARG A 158 -4.48 -24.46 -11.07
N ALA A 159 -4.52 -23.14 -11.28
CA ALA A 159 -4.08 -22.16 -10.29
C ALA A 159 -5.28 -21.61 -9.52
N THR A 160 -5.12 -21.44 -8.21
CA THR A 160 -6.13 -20.85 -7.33
C THR A 160 -5.46 -19.83 -6.41
N ASP A 161 -6.02 -18.63 -6.37
CA ASP A 161 -5.70 -17.60 -5.39
C ASP A 161 -6.97 -17.27 -4.59
N SER A 162 -6.90 -17.36 -3.27
CA SER A 162 -8.02 -17.02 -2.38
C SER A 162 -7.93 -15.57 -1.93
N ALA A 163 -9.06 -14.87 -1.92
CA ALA A 163 -9.17 -13.54 -1.33
C ALA A 163 -10.03 -13.61 -0.07
N THR A 164 -9.49 -13.21 1.07
CA THR A 164 -10.20 -13.25 2.35
C THR A 164 -10.09 -11.90 3.05
N TYR A 165 -11.20 -11.41 3.58
CA TYR A 165 -11.28 -10.24 4.44
C TYR A 165 -12.14 -10.53 5.65
N THR A 166 -11.74 -10.02 6.81
CA THR A 166 -12.51 -10.06 8.04
C THR A 166 -13.21 -8.73 8.31
N THR A 167 -14.22 -8.75 9.16
CA THR A 167 -14.91 -7.53 9.62
C THR A 167 -13.92 -6.56 10.30
N GLU A 168 -12.99 -7.09 11.09
CA GLU A 168 -11.99 -6.33 11.82
C GLU A 168 -11.02 -5.60 10.90
N GLU A 169 -10.48 -6.28 9.88
CA GLU A 169 -9.57 -5.70 8.88
C GLU A 169 -10.26 -4.56 8.12
N ILE A 170 -11.49 -4.79 7.64
CA ILE A 170 -12.26 -3.77 6.94
C ILE A 170 -12.56 -2.58 7.86
N THR A 171 -13.00 -2.84 9.09
CA THR A 171 -13.29 -1.79 10.07
C THR A 171 -12.07 -0.93 10.35
N ALA A 172 -10.91 -1.54 10.52
CA ALA A 172 -9.66 -0.82 10.82
C ALA A 172 -9.29 0.15 9.70
N VAL A 173 -9.29 -0.30 8.42
CA VAL A 173 -8.91 0.54 7.28
C VAL A 173 -9.95 1.62 6.98
N VAL A 174 -11.25 1.31 7.11
CA VAL A 174 -12.34 2.29 6.91
C VAL A 174 -12.28 3.41 7.96
N ARG A 175 -11.94 3.11 9.22
CA ARG A 175 -11.72 4.12 10.26
C ARG A 175 -10.54 5.04 9.95
N VAL A 176 -9.48 4.53 9.32
CA VAL A 176 -8.35 5.38 8.88
C VAL A 176 -8.82 6.33 7.80
N ALA A 177 -9.50 5.82 6.76
CA ALA A 177 -10.02 6.63 5.67
C ALA A 177 -11.04 7.67 6.15
N ALA A 178 -11.96 7.29 7.05
CA ALA A 178 -12.95 8.19 7.63
C ALA A 178 -12.30 9.36 8.37
N ARG A 179 -11.27 9.12 9.20
CA ARG A 179 -10.56 10.18 9.90
C ARG A 179 -9.86 11.17 8.94
N ILE A 180 -9.27 10.64 7.86
CA ILE A 180 -8.67 11.49 6.83
C ILE A 180 -9.75 12.32 6.12
N ALA A 181 -10.87 11.70 5.74
CA ALA A 181 -11.98 12.38 5.08
C ALA A 181 -12.57 13.53 5.93
N LEU A 182 -12.66 13.36 7.26
CA LEU A 182 -13.11 14.42 8.17
C LEU A 182 -12.23 15.67 8.17
N GLU A 183 -10.92 15.48 7.97
CA GLU A 183 -9.95 16.59 7.90
C GLU A 183 -9.92 17.22 6.50
N ARG A 184 -10.72 16.71 5.55
CA ARG A 184 -10.77 17.13 4.15
C ARG A 184 -12.18 17.61 3.78
N ARG A 185 -12.73 17.19 2.64
CA ARG A 185 -14.06 17.63 2.15
C ARG A 185 -15.24 16.85 2.74
N GLY A 186 -14.97 15.83 3.54
CA GLY A 186 -16.00 15.00 4.13
C GLY A 186 -16.65 13.98 3.17
N LEU A 187 -16.03 13.71 2.02
CA LEU A 187 -16.49 12.76 1.03
C LEU A 187 -15.63 11.52 1.04
N LEU A 188 -16.21 10.36 1.30
CA LEU A 188 -15.55 9.05 1.28
C LEU A 188 -16.16 8.16 0.19
N THR A 189 -15.34 7.78 -0.80
CA THR A 189 -15.72 6.81 -1.83
C THR A 189 -15.18 5.44 -1.48
N SER A 190 -16.07 4.50 -1.19
CA SER A 190 -15.71 3.09 -0.95
C SER A 190 -15.78 2.31 -2.26
N VAL A 191 -14.65 1.74 -2.69
CA VAL A 191 -14.51 1.05 -3.98
C VAL A 191 -14.42 -0.45 -3.79
N ASP A 192 -15.30 -1.19 -4.45
CA ASP A 192 -15.44 -2.63 -4.30
C ASP A 192 -15.88 -3.36 -5.58
N LYS A 193 -16.13 -4.67 -5.49
CA LYS A 193 -16.71 -5.50 -6.54
C LYS A 193 -17.93 -6.29 -6.01
N ALA A 194 -18.82 -5.63 -5.27
CA ALA A 194 -19.93 -6.25 -4.54
C ALA A 194 -20.98 -6.93 -5.44
N ASN A 195 -21.04 -6.54 -6.73
CA ASN A 195 -21.89 -7.22 -7.70
C ASN A 195 -21.47 -8.66 -7.99
N VAL A 196 -20.22 -9.05 -7.67
CA VAL A 196 -19.67 -10.37 -7.97
C VAL A 196 -19.14 -11.08 -6.70
N LEU A 197 -18.35 -10.39 -5.85
CA LEU A 197 -17.56 -11.01 -4.79
C LEU A 197 -18.23 -10.91 -3.42
N GLU A 198 -18.23 -12.02 -2.66
CA GLU A 198 -18.69 -12.04 -1.26
C GLU A 198 -17.82 -11.16 -0.36
N THR A 199 -16.51 -11.15 -0.57
CA THR A 199 -15.58 -10.27 0.16
C THR A 199 -15.95 -8.80 0.01
N SER A 200 -16.35 -8.39 -1.19
CA SER A 200 -16.78 -7.02 -1.47
C SER A 200 -18.19 -6.71 -0.91
N ARG A 201 -19.08 -7.70 -0.85
CA ARG A 201 -20.36 -7.54 -0.16
C ARG A 201 -20.18 -7.33 1.35
N LEU A 202 -19.27 -8.10 1.97
CA LEU A 202 -18.90 -7.88 3.37
C LEU A 202 -18.26 -6.49 3.55
N TRP A 203 -17.33 -6.10 2.66
CA TRP A 203 -16.68 -4.79 2.67
C TRP A 203 -17.71 -3.66 2.70
N ARG A 204 -18.63 -3.65 1.74
CA ARG A 204 -19.68 -2.62 1.63
C ARG A 204 -20.56 -2.56 2.87
N LYS A 205 -20.98 -3.73 3.39
CA LYS A 205 -21.78 -3.84 4.62
C LYS A 205 -21.06 -3.23 5.82
N VAL A 206 -19.76 -3.56 6.01
CA VAL A 206 -18.98 -3.08 7.15
C VAL A 206 -18.67 -1.59 6.99
N ALA A 207 -18.24 -1.13 5.82
CA ALA A 207 -17.97 0.29 5.56
C ALA A 207 -19.21 1.14 5.82
N THR A 208 -20.39 0.73 5.32
CA THR A 208 -21.65 1.41 5.59
C THR A 208 -21.97 1.48 7.09
N ALA A 209 -21.77 0.37 7.82
CA ALA A 209 -22.05 0.33 9.26
C ALA A 209 -21.11 1.23 10.05
N VAL A 210 -19.81 1.21 9.76
CA VAL A 210 -18.79 2.07 10.41
C VAL A 210 -19.11 3.54 10.19
N ILE A 211 -19.32 3.96 8.94
CA ILE A 211 -19.59 5.37 8.64
C ILE A 211 -20.90 5.82 9.29
N ARG A 212 -21.97 5.06 9.14
CA ARG A 212 -23.26 5.43 9.72
C ARG A 212 -23.22 5.57 11.24
N ASN A 213 -22.47 4.71 11.93
CA ASN A 213 -22.50 4.64 13.39
C ASN A 213 -21.44 5.52 14.05
N GLU A 214 -20.28 5.71 13.41
CA GLU A 214 -19.11 6.34 14.03
C GLU A 214 -18.77 7.71 13.38
N TYR A 215 -19.20 7.94 12.13
CA TYR A 215 -18.85 9.15 11.34
C TYR A 215 -20.05 9.64 10.52
N PRO A 216 -21.23 9.89 11.17
CA PRO A 216 -22.48 10.21 10.45
C PRO A 216 -22.43 11.53 9.67
N GLU A 217 -21.46 12.38 9.91
CA GLU A 217 -21.22 13.63 9.18
C GLU A 217 -20.55 13.44 7.81
N LEU A 218 -19.98 12.25 7.55
CA LEU A 218 -19.36 11.95 6.24
C LEU A 218 -20.40 11.58 5.19
N GLN A 219 -20.14 12.00 3.97
CA GLN A 219 -20.86 11.50 2.79
C GLN A 219 -20.15 10.24 2.28
N LEU A 220 -20.81 9.09 2.43
CA LEU A 220 -20.32 7.82 1.91
C LEU A 220 -20.96 7.51 0.57
N GLU A 221 -20.12 7.26 -0.42
CA GLU A 221 -20.50 6.73 -1.72
C GLU A 221 -19.87 5.33 -1.94
N HIS A 222 -20.60 4.42 -2.58
CA HIS A 222 -20.08 3.12 -2.99
C HIS A 222 -20.00 3.03 -4.51
N LEU A 223 -18.82 2.81 -5.04
CA LEU A 223 -18.61 2.54 -6.47
C LEU A 223 -18.06 1.14 -6.70
N HIS A 224 -18.49 0.51 -7.79
CA HIS A 224 -17.78 -0.66 -8.28
C HIS A 224 -16.45 -0.24 -8.89
N VAL A 225 -15.42 -1.06 -8.71
CA VAL A 225 -14.07 -0.77 -9.22
C VAL A 225 -14.04 -0.46 -10.72
N ASP A 226 -14.92 -1.08 -11.50
CA ASP A 226 -15.01 -0.82 -12.95
C ASP A 226 -15.46 0.62 -13.23
N SER A 227 -16.56 1.06 -12.59
CA SER A 227 -17.08 2.42 -12.72
C SER A 227 -16.07 3.43 -12.20
N PHE A 228 -15.53 3.20 -10.99
CA PHE A 228 -14.49 4.06 -10.42
C PHE A 228 -13.28 4.24 -11.36
N SER A 229 -12.80 3.15 -11.96
CA SER A 229 -11.65 3.18 -12.88
C SER A 229 -11.92 4.00 -14.16
N ILE A 230 -13.18 4.03 -14.60
CA ILE A 230 -13.60 4.85 -15.73
C ILE A 230 -13.73 6.32 -15.34
N ASP A 231 -14.26 6.62 -14.16
CA ASP A 231 -14.61 7.96 -13.74
C ASP A 231 -13.41 8.75 -13.18
N VAL A 232 -12.48 8.08 -12.48
CA VAL A 232 -11.33 8.74 -11.84
C VAL A 232 -10.35 9.39 -12.83
N ILE A 233 -10.27 8.90 -14.07
CA ILE A 233 -9.37 9.46 -15.08
C ILE A 233 -9.91 10.76 -15.68
N PRO A 234 -11.17 10.85 -16.15
CA PRO A 234 -11.71 12.09 -16.73
C PRO A 234 -12.14 13.13 -15.68
N GLN A 235 -12.43 12.71 -14.45
CA GLN A 235 -12.94 13.61 -13.40
C GLN A 235 -12.27 13.35 -12.04
N PRO A 236 -10.92 13.38 -11.95
CA PRO A 236 -10.23 13.07 -10.71
C PRO A 236 -10.59 14.03 -9.56
N SER A 237 -10.89 15.30 -9.85
CA SER A 237 -11.27 16.31 -8.85
C SER A 237 -12.63 16.04 -8.18
N ALA A 238 -13.46 15.13 -8.72
CA ALA A 238 -14.71 14.73 -8.09
C ALA A 238 -14.47 13.90 -6.82
N PHE A 239 -13.34 13.19 -6.74
CA PHE A 239 -13.00 12.33 -5.61
C PHE A 239 -12.17 13.07 -4.57
N ASP A 240 -12.30 12.67 -3.31
CA ASP A 240 -11.61 13.24 -2.16
C ASP A 240 -10.82 12.18 -1.40
N GLU A 241 -11.49 11.33 -0.64
CA GLU A 241 -10.91 10.17 0.04
C GLU A 241 -11.47 8.90 -0.60
N VAL A 242 -10.60 7.92 -0.89
CA VAL A 242 -10.97 6.65 -1.53
C VAL A 242 -10.44 5.47 -0.71
N VAL A 243 -11.31 4.54 -0.36
CA VAL A 243 -10.96 3.34 0.41
C VAL A 243 -11.42 2.06 -0.29
#